data_3e86021eb3f4233a0ec8e696c80f3444
#
_entry.id   3e86021eb3f4233a0ec8e696c80f3444
#
_cell.length_a   1.000
_cell.length_b   1.000
_cell.length_c   1.000
_cell.angle_alpha   90.00
_cell.angle_beta   90.00
_cell.angle_gamma   90.00
#
_symmetry.space_group_name_H-M   'P 1'
#
loop_
_entity.id
_entity.type
_entity.pdbx_description
1 polymer ?
#
loop_
_entity_poly.entity_id
_entity_poly.type
_entity_poly.pdbx_seq_one_letter_code
_entity_poly.pdbx_strand_id
1 'polypeptide(L)'
;LWHNFWLDRDNVSLQTVQNPRYVFEEFAARPRPAAAPAAPADELPPFDAFDLDPAVLAAQSNEILTAVIQGARKEETSPEVQLAALRALLNSLEFVRLNFEREGERNFIMQVVCEATQSPHVAVKVAAFENLVRIMQLYYDKMRFYMEQALFGLTVLGMRDPEPHVALQAVEFWSTVCDEEIELSLEAAEALEFNEEPTHVSYHFAQIALPEIAPVLMELLTVQDEDSDEDEWDTSKAAGTCLGLLAQVVGDHIVALAVPFIEGNVKSPDWRRRDAALMCFGSIMDGPESKLLTTLVTQALPTVLETLHDPSPAVKDTTAWTLGRM
;
A
#
# COMPACT_ATOMS: atom_id res chain seq x y z
N LEU A 1 10.22 13.06 31.56
CA LEU A 1 11.34 13.18 30.62
C LEU A 1 10.83 13.40 29.20
N TRP A 2 9.84 12.63 28.74
CA TRP A 2 9.21 12.78 27.42
C TRP A 2 8.36 14.04 27.30
N HIS A 3 7.74 14.48 28.35
CA HIS A 3 7.01 15.75 28.40
C HIS A 3 7.93 16.95 28.13
N ASN A 4 9.17 16.93 28.65
CA ASN A 4 10.17 17.96 28.41
C ASN A 4 10.81 17.84 27.00
N PHE A 5 10.88 16.64 26.41
CA PHE A 5 11.43 16.41 25.08
C PHE A 5 10.61 17.09 23.97
N TRP A 6 9.27 17.13 24.13
CA TRP A 6 8.38 17.79 23.17
C TRP A 6 8.16 19.29 23.43
N LEU A 7 8.44 19.74 24.62
CA LEU A 7 8.37 21.18 24.94
C LEU A 7 9.61 21.94 24.46
N ASP A 8 10.74 21.27 24.27
CA ASP A 8 11.99 21.88 23.80
C ASP A 8 12.17 21.60 22.28
N ARG A 9 11.39 22.32 21.47
CA ARG A 9 11.34 22.22 20.00
C ARG A 9 12.69 22.37 19.32
N ASP A 10 13.64 23.08 19.94
CA ASP A 10 14.94 23.38 19.32
C ASP A 10 15.98 22.28 19.48
N ASN A 11 15.68 21.21 20.25
CA ASN A 11 16.61 20.13 20.59
C ASN A 11 16.19 18.73 20.12
N VAL A 12 15.06 18.59 19.40
CA VAL A 12 14.68 17.29 18.83
C VAL A 12 15.52 17.01 17.60
N SER A 13 16.51 16.12 17.72
CA SER A 13 17.22 15.68 16.52
C SER A 13 16.24 14.89 15.62
N LEU A 14 16.15 15.28 14.36
CA LEU A 14 15.40 14.59 13.30
C LEU A 14 15.64 13.07 13.30
N GLN A 15 16.85 12.63 13.69
CA GLN A 15 17.19 11.20 13.79
C GLN A 15 16.37 10.45 14.83
N THR A 16 16.02 11.09 15.94
CA THR A 16 15.26 10.46 17.03
C THR A 16 13.80 10.21 16.63
N VAL A 17 13.23 11.10 15.81
CA VAL A 17 11.85 10.96 15.32
C VAL A 17 11.76 10.01 14.10
N GLN A 18 12.83 9.91 13.32
CA GLN A 18 12.89 9.06 12.11
C GLN A 18 13.07 7.56 12.40
N ASN A 19 13.52 7.18 13.59
CA ASN A 19 13.79 5.79 13.92
C ASN A 19 13.33 5.44 15.33
N PRO A 20 12.08 4.96 15.50
CA PRO A 20 11.56 4.49 16.79
C PRO A 20 12.46 3.41 17.41
N ARG A 21 13.12 2.59 16.61
CA ARG A 21 14.07 1.58 17.06
C ARG A 21 15.26 2.22 17.80
N TYR A 22 15.70 3.38 17.33
CA TYR A 22 16.76 4.14 18.00
C TYR A 22 16.34 4.65 19.37
N VAL A 23 15.08 5.08 19.52
CA VAL A 23 14.51 5.49 20.80
C VAL A 23 14.45 4.32 21.79
N PHE A 24 14.10 3.13 21.33
CA PHE A 24 14.09 1.93 22.13
C PHE A 24 15.52 1.49 22.54
N GLU A 25 16.49 1.57 21.63
CA GLU A 25 17.89 1.28 21.90
C GLU A 25 18.50 2.26 22.91
N GLU A 26 18.21 3.54 22.80
CA GLU A 26 18.68 4.57 23.74
C GLU A 26 18.02 4.42 25.12
N PHE A 27 16.76 3.99 25.17
CA PHE A 27 16.05 3.69 26.44
C PHE A 27 16.59 2.42 27.10
N ALA A 28 16.91 1.39 26.30
CA ALA A 28 17.52 0.16 26.79
C ALA A 28 18.97 0.36 27.30
N ALA A 29 19.69 1.36 26.77
CA ALA A 29 21.05 1.69 27.18
C ALA A 29 21.15 2.55 28.46
N ARG A 30 20.02 3.03 29.05
CA ARG A 30 20.06 3.83 30.28
C ARG A 30 20.33 2.97 31.50
N PRO A 31 21.30 3.35 32.37
CA PRO A 31 21.54 2.62 33.62
C PRO A 31 20.30 2.67 34.53
N ARG A 32 19.88 1.51 35.04
CA ARG A 32 18.84 1.41 36.07
C ARG A 32 19.19 2.31 37.27
N PRO A 33 18.21 2.95 37.93
CA PRO A 33 18.47 3.59 39.20
C PRO A 33 19.05 2.59 40.19
N ALA A 34 20.12 2.98 40.85
CA ALA A 34 20.97 2.16 41.66
C ALA A 34 20.24 1.40 42.79
N ALA A 35 20.01 0.13 42.64
CA ALA A 35 19.58 -0.80 43.68
C ALA A 35 20.08 -2.22 43.48
N ALA A 36 21.13 -2.47 42.65
CA ALA A 36 21.79 -3.77 42.57
C ALA A 36 23.29 -3.59 42.31
N PRO A 37 24.18 -4.43 42.87
CA PRO A 37 25.61 -4.33 42.63
C PRO A 37 25.96 -4.58 41.18
N ALA A 38 26.81 -3.71 40.62
CA ALA A 38 27.23 -3.69 39.24
C ALA A 38 27.88 -5.05 38.82
N ALA A 39 27.35 -5.63 37.76
CA ALA A 39 28.05 -6.63 37.00
C ALA A 39 29.20 -5.99 36.20
N PRO A 40 30.30 -6.70 35.89
CA PRO A 40 31.45 -6.18 35.18
C PRO A 40 31.08 -5.68 33.78
N ALA A 41 31.69 -4.58 33.38
CA ALA A 41 31.31 -3.74 32.20
C ALA A 41 31.56 -4.34 30.81
N ASP A 42 32.04 -5.60 30.72
CA ASP A 42 32.53 -6.16 29.44
C ASP A 42 31.61 -7.19 28.76
N GLU A 43 30.45 -7.50 29.33
CA GLU A 43 29.45 -8.34 28.68
C GLU A 43 28.08 -7.67 28.74
N LEU A 44 27.76 -6.89 27.72
CA LEU A 44 26.34 -6.56 27.43
C LEU A 44 25.67 -7.91 27.06
N PRO A 45 24.61 -8.33 27.79
CA PRO A 45 23.88 -9.53 27.43
C PRO A 45 23.30 -9.36 26.00
N PRO A 46 23.19 -10.46 25.24
CA PRO A 46 22.55 -10.40 23.93
C PRO A 46 21.16 -9.81 24.08
N PHE A 47 20.70 -9.11 23.04
CA PHE A 47 19.43 -8.35 23.00
C PHE A 47 18.20 -9.16 23.48
N ASP A 48 18.26 -10.47 23.35
CA ASP A 48 17.23 -11.44 23.79
C ASP A 48 17.12 -11.61 25.31
N ALA A 49 18.01 -10.99 26.10
CA ALA A 49 18.04 -11.13 27.56
C ALA A 49 17.38 -9.96 28.31
N PHE A 50 16.78 -9.01 27.61
CA PHE A 50 15.96 -7.97 28.25
C PHE A 50 14.54 -8.51 28.49
N ASP A 51 14.31 -9.13 29.64
CA ASP A 51 12.98 -9.33 30.21
C ASP A 51 12.39 -7.97 30.61
N LEU A 52 12.02 -7.17 29.59
CA LEU A 52 11.25 -5.94 29.83
C LEU A 52 9.83 -6.38 30.17
N ASP A 53 9.35 -5.97 31.34
CA ASP A 53 7.96 -6.19 31.74
C ASP A 53 7.03 -5.72 30.61
N PRO A 54 6.19 -6.59 30.05
CA PRO A 54 5.27 -6.23 28.98
C PRO A 54 4.38 -5.03 29.29
N ALA A 55 4.05 -4.81 30.57
CA ALA A 55 3.27 -3.64 31.02
C ALA A 55 4.06 -2.32 30.91
N VAL A 56 5.37 -2.35 31.15
CA VAL A 56 6.26 -1.19 31.01
C VAL A 56 6.45 -0.85 29.53
N LEU A 57 6.65 -1.87 28.69
CA LEU A 57 6.73 -1.69 27.23
C LEU A 57 5.44 -1.12 26.66
N ALA A 58 4.29 -1.65 27.05
CA ALA A 58 3.00 -1.16 26.60
C ALA A 58 2.75 0.29 27.01
N ALA A 59 3.10 0.70 28.24
CA ALA A 59 2.96 2.07 28.70
C ALA A 59 3.85 3.03 27.91
N GLN A 60 5.11 2.67 27.66
CA GLN A 60 6.03 3.47 26.87
C GLN A 60 5.62 3.56 25.39
N SER A 61 5.15 2.47 24.81
CA SER A 61 4.62 2.45 23.45
C SER A 61 3.47 3.43 23.27
N ASN A 62 2.56 3.53 24.23
CA ASN A 62 1.44 4.48 24.20
C ASN A 62 1.92 5.94 24.23
N GLU A 63 2.92 6.27 25.06
CA GLU A 63 3.49 7.61 25.12
C GLU A 63 4.17 7.98 23.79
N ILE A 64 4.96 7.08 23.24
CA ILE A 64 5.63 7.26 21.94
C ILE A 64 4.58 7.45 20.84
N LEU A 65 3.59 6.57 20.77
CA LEU A 65 2.53 6.67 19.78
C LEU A 65 1.76 8.00 19.90
N THR A 66 1.47 8.43 21.10
CA THR A 66 0.79 9.72 21.34
C THR A 66 1.61 10.88 20.79
N ALA A 67 2.92 10.89 21.06
CA ALA A 67 3.82 11.92 20.55
C ALA A 67 3.91 11.91 19.02
N VAL A 68 4.06 10.73 18.43
CA VAL A 68 4.11 10.53 16.97
C VAL A 68 2.81 11.01 16.31
N ILE A 69 1.66 10.62 16.85
CA ILE A 69 0.36 11.04 16.29
C ILE A 69 0.17 12.56 16.42
N GLN A 70 0.60 13.18 17.52
CA GLN A 70 0.52 14.64 17.65
C GLN A 70 1.39 15.37 16.62
N GLY A 71 2.60 14.86 16.34
CA GLY A 71 3.48 15.43 15.32
C GLY A 71 2.96 15.25 13.89
N ALA A 72 2.14 14.22 13.64
CA ALA A 72 1.56 13.96 12.32
C ALA A 72 0.28 14.78 12.04
N ARG A 73 -0.31 15.45 13.04
CA ARG A 73 -1.56 16.18 12.90
C ARG A 73 -1.45 17.38 11.97
N LYS A 74 -2.58 17.76 11.35
CA LYS A 74 -2.68 18.92 10.46
C LYS A 74 -2.40 20.27 11.15
N GLU A 75 -2.50 20.32 12.49
CA GLU A 75 -2.18 21.52 13.27
C GLU A 75 -0.67 21.73 13.44
N GLU A 76 0.17 20.72 13.17
CA GLU A 76 1.62 20.90 13.13
C GLU A 76 1.99 21.78 11.92
N THR A 77 2.75 22.80 12.20
CA THR A 77 3.09 23.85 11.21
C THR A 77 4.32 23.52 10.38
N SER A 78 5.19 22.60 10.84
CA SER A 78 6.36 22.14 10.11
C SER A 78 6.07 20.87 9.33
N PRO A 79 6.13 20.92 7.98
CA PRO A 79 5.98 19.74 7.15
C PRO A 79 7.05 18.66 7.41
N GLU A 80 8.23 19.08 7.83
CA GLU A 80 9.33 18.17 8.17
C GLU A 80 9.00 17.35 9.42
N VAL A 81 8.37 17.98 10.43
CA VAL A 81 7.90 17.29 11.64
C VAL A 81 6.75 16.35 11.31
N GLN A 82 5.79 16.79 10.49
CA GLN A 82 4.70 15.92 10.02
C GLN A 82 5.24 14.70 9.28
N LEU A 83 6.16 14.89 8.35
CA LEU A 83 6.78 13.82 7.59
C LEU A 83 7.54 12.84 8.48
N ALA A 84 8.36 13.36 9.41
CA ALA A 84 9.12 12.54 10.34
C ALA A 84 8.18 11.73 11.26
N ALA A 85 7.08 12.32 11.71
CA ALA A 85 6.08 11.66 12.53
C ALA A 85 5.33 10.56 11.77
N LEU A 86 4.91 10.80 10.52
CA LEU A 86 4.28 9.77 9.68
C LEU A 86 5.22 8.60 9.38
N ARG A 87 6.50 8.86 9.14
CA ARG A 87 7.52 7.80 8.99
C ARG A 87 7.73 7.02 10.28
N ALA A 88 7.72 7.70 11.42
CA ALA A 88 7.80 7.05 12.72
C ALA A 88 6.55 6.18 12.99
N LEU A 89 5.36 6.65 12.60
CA LEU A 89 4.13 5.88 12.69
C LEU A 89 4.22 4.62 11.82
N LEU A 90 4.62 4.75 10.56
CA LEU A 90 4.79 3.64 9.62
C LEU A 90 5.66 2.52 10.23
N ASN A 91 6.81 2.90 10.79
CA ASN A 91 7.73 1.95 11.44
C ASN A 91 7.18 1.36 12.75
N SER A 92 6.17 1.99 13.35
CA SER A 92 5.58 1.56 14.61
C SER A 92 4.34 0.67 14.45
N LEU A 93 3.73 0.63 13.27
CA LEU A 93 2.43 -0.02 13.04
C LEU A 93 2.38 -1.48 13.47
N GLU A 94 3.46 -2.24 13.30
CA GLU A 94 3.54 -3.64 13.75
C GLU A 94 3.49 -3.79 15.28
N PHE A 95 3.96 -2.77 16.00
CA PHE A 95 4.09 -2.81 17.47
C PHE A 95 2.89 -2.20 18.20
N VAL A 96 2.03 -1.48 17.48
CA VAL A 96 0.85 -0.80 18.07
C VAL A 96 -0.45 -1.59 17.90
N ARG A 97 -0.37 -2.90 17.72
CA ARG A 97 -1.54 -3.77 17.51
C ARG A 97 -2.61 -3.58 18.58
N LEU A 98 -2.21 -3.49 19.86
CA LEU A 98 -3.16 -3.28 20.97
C LEU A 98 -3.91 -1.95 20.87
N ASN A 99 -3.31 -0.92 20.29
CA ASN A 99 -3.93 0.37 20.06
C ASN A 99 -4.96 0.28 18.91
N PHE A 100 -4.68 -0.52 17.87
CA PHE A 100 -5.61 -0.80 16.79
C PHE A 100 -6.81 -1.65 17.24
N GLU A 101 -6.67 -2.52 18.24
CA GLU A 101 -7.81 -3.24 18.82
C GLU A 101 -8.78 -2.28 19.54
N ARG A 102 -8.29 -1.18 20.09
CA ARG A 102 -9.11 -0.19 20.78
C ARG A 102 -9.71 0.82 19.79
N GLU A 103 -11.01 0.76 19.61
CA GLU A 103 -11.73 1.58 18.63
C GLU A 103 -11.39 3.08 18.70
N GLY A 104 -11.39 3.67 19.88
CA GLY A 104 -11.10 5.12 20.05
C GLY A 104 -9.69 5.50 19.61
N GLU A 105 -8.68 4.68 19.94
CA GLU A 105 -7.29 4.92 19.55
C GLU A 105 -7.12 4.71 18.05
N ARG A 106 -7.68 3.63 17.50
CA ARG A 106 -7.72 3.36 16.07
C ARG A 106 -8.37 4.50 15.28
N ASN A 107 -9.54 4.98 15.73
CA ASN A 107 -10.24 6.09 15.08
C ASN A 107 -9.36 7.34 15.02
N PHE A 108 -8.62 7.64 16.10
CA PHE A 108 -7.75 8.79 16.14
C PHE A 108 -6.55 8.65 15.20
N ILE A 109 -5.90 7.48 15.16
CA ILE A 109 -4.81 7.20 14.22
C ILE A 109 -5.32 7.35 12.78
N MET A 110 -6.43 6.69 12.44
CA MET A 110 -7.01 6.73 11.11
C MET A 110 -7.40 8.14 10.69
N GLN A 111 -7.97 8.93 11.60
CA GLN A 111 -8.29 10.33 11.31
C GLN A 111 -7.05 11.12 10.94
N VAL A 112 -5.98 11.04 11.74
CA VAL A 112 -4.74 11.80 11.48
C VAL A 112 -4.10 11.39 10.16
N VAL A 113 -4.03 10.10 9.86
CA VAL A 113 -3.47 9.59 8.60
C VAL A 113 -4.33 10.05 7.42
N CYS A 114 -5.66 9.91 7.48
CA CYS A 114 -6.56 10.38 6.43
C CYS A 114 -6.48 11.89 6.21
N GLU A 115 -6.38 12.69 7.27
CA GLU A 115 -6.18 14.15 7.15
C GLU A 115 -4.84 14.47 6.48
N ALA A 116 -3.76 13.73 6.77
CA ALA A 116 -2.45 13.92 6.17
C ALA A 116 -2.41 13.61 4.67
N THR A 117 -3.29 12.75 4.14
CA THR A 117 -3.42 12.53 2.68
C THR A 117 -3.87 13.78 1.93
N GLN A 118 -4.43 14.77 2.63
CA GLN A 118 -4.89 16.04 2.07
C GLN A 118 -3.89 17.19 2.28
N SER A 119 -2.68 16.88 2.74
CA SER A 119 -1.63 17.88 2.96
C SER A 119 -1.26 18.60 1.65
N PRO A 120 -0.96 19.91 1.68
CA PRO A 120 -0.40 20.61 0.53
C PRO A 120 1.05 20.18 0.19
N HIS A 121 1.72 19.43 1.08
CA HIS A 121 3.08 18.99 0.94
C HIS A 121 3.13 17.56 0.40
N VAL A 122 3.67 17.37 -0.80
CA VAL A 122 3.74 16.08 -1.52
C VAL A 122 4.36 14.98 -0.64
N ALA A 123 5.49 15.24 0.01
CA ALA A 123 6.16 14.24 0.84
C ALA A 123 5.30 13.76 2.03
N VAL A 124 4.48 14.65 2.60
CA VAL A 124 3.54 14.31 3.68
C VAL A 124 2.38 13.47 3.14
N LYS A 125 1.84 13.81 1.95
CA LYS A 125 0.82 12.99 1.30
C LYS A 125 1.34 11.57 1.03
N VAL A 126 2.52 11.45 0.41
CA VAL A 126 3.14 10.15 0.11
C VAL A 126 3.27 9.32 1.38
N ALA A 127 3.88 9.88 2.44
CA ALA A 127 4.04 9.18 3.72
C ALA A 127 2.70 8.80 4.36
N ALA A 128 1.64 9.59 4.16
CA ALA A 128 0.30 9.25 4.64
C ALA A 128 -0.29 8.05 3.88
N PHE A 129 -0.15 8.00 2.54
CA PHE A 129 -0.58 6.84 1.76
C PHE A 129 0.24 5.59 2.07
N GLU A 130 1.57 5.70 2.27
CA GLU A 130 2.41 4.59 2.76
C GLU A 130 1.88 4.01 4.07
N ASN A 131 1.44 4.87 5.00
CA ASN A 131 0.79 4.41 6.23
C ASN A 131 -0.54 3.69 5.95
N LEU A 132 -1.38 4.18 5.03
CA LEU A 132 -2.64 3.51 4.68
C LEU A 132 -2.40 2.14 4.05
N VAL A 133 -1.39 2.00 3.17
CA VAL A 133 -0.95 0.72 2.61
C VAL A 133 -0.59 -0.25 3.73
N ARG A 134 0.28 0.18 4.65
CA ARG A 134 0.72 -0.68 5.75
C ARG A 134 -0.39 -1.02 6.74
N ILE A 135 -1.29 -0.07 7.02
CA ILE A 135 -2.47 -0.31 7.86
C ILE A 135 -3.40 -1.33 7.22
N MET A 136 -3.66 -1.23 5.92
CA MET A 136 -4.48 -2.18 5.18
C MET A 136 -3.90 -3.60 5.28
N GLN A 137 -2.60 -3.74 5.06
CA GLN A 137 -1.89 -5.02 5.16
C GLN A 137 -1.96 -5.66 6.57
N LEU A 138 -1.83 -4.86 7.62
CA LEU A 138 -1.76 -5.37 8.99
C LEU A 138 -3.14 -5.56 9.65
N TYR A 139 -4.15 -4.82 9.21
CA TYR A 139 -5.42 -4.65 9.91
C TYR A 139 -6.63 -4.67 8.99
N TYR A 140 -6.59 -5.44 7.90
CA TYR A 140 -7.68 -5.58 6.93
C TYR A 140 -9.04 -5.81 7.61
N ASP A 141 -9.09 -6.68 8.63
CA ASP A 141 -10.27 -7.03 9.40
C ASP A 141 -10.94 -5.84 10.13
N LYS A 142 -10.20 -4.75 10.36
CA LYS A 142 -10.69 -3.53 11.01
C LYS A 142 -11.09 -2.44 10.02
N MET A 143 -10.85 -2.64 8.71
CA MET A 143 -10.93 -1.54 7.73
C MET A 143 -12.34 -1.28 7.19
N ARG A 144 -13.30 -2.18 7.37
CA ARG A 144 -14.64 -2.05 6.78
C ARG A 144 -15.27 -0.66 7.00
N PHE A 145 -15.31 -0.21 8.24
CA PHE A 145 -15.88 1.10 8.58
C PHE A 145 -15.15 2.25 7.87
N TYR A 146 -13.82 2.23 7.85
CA TYR A 146 -13.01 3.30 7.25
C TYR A 146 -13.09 3.29 5.72
N MET A 147 -13.19 2.13 5.10
CA MET A 147 -13.41 2.00 3.66
C MET A 147 -14.72 2.67 3.26
N GLU A 148 -15.82 2.36 3.96
CA GLU A 148 -17.14 2.94 3.70
C GLU A 148 -17.19 4.46 3.93
N GLN A 149 -16.46 4.97 4.92
CA GLN A 149 -16.55 6.37 5.33
C GLN A 149 -15.58 7.31 4.60
N ALA A 150 -14.37 6.86 4.26
CA ALA A 150 -13.33 7.74 3.76
C ALA A 150 -12.36 7.11 2.76
N LEU A 151 -11.81 5.93 3.05
CA LEU A 151 -10.66 5.41 2.32
C LEU A 151 -10.95 5.19 0.85
N PHE A 152 -12.13 4.69 0.50
CA PHE A 152 -12.54 4.51 -0.89
C PHE A 152 -12.40 5.82 -1.69
N GLY A 153 -13.00 6.91 -1.21
CA GLY A 153 -12.92 8.20 -1.89
C GLY A 153 -11.51 8.80 -1.91
N LEU A 154 -10.78 8.72 -0.79
CA LEU A 154 -9.43 9.25 -0.67
C LEU A 154 -8.45 8.53 -1.60
N THR A 155 -8.52 7.21 -1.70
CA THR A 155 -7.59 6.42 -2.51
C THR A 155 -7.89 6.55 -4.01
N VAL A 156 -9.16 6.58 -4.42
CA VAL A 156 -9.54 6.85 -5.82
C VAL A 156 -9.12 8.26 -6.25
N LEU A 157 -9.24 9.27 -5.37
CA LEU A 157 -8.71 10.61 -5.63
C LEU A 157 -7.18 10.61 -5.70
N GLY A 158 -6.53 9.87 -4.80
CA GLY A 158 -5.07 9.72 -4.77
C GLY A 158 -4.52 9.12 -6.07
N MET A 159 -5.17 8.11 -6.64
CA MET A 159 -4.78 7.53 -7.94
C MET A 159 -4.83 8.56 -9.09
N ARG A 160 -5.60 9.63 -8.96
CA ARG A 160 -5.70 10.74 -9.93
C ARG A 160 -4.89 11.96 -9.53
N ASP A 161 -4.08 11.88 -8.48
CA ASP A 161 -3.23 13.00 -8.06
C ASP A 161 -2.22 13.32 -9.17
N PRO A 162 -1.98 14.61 -9.50
CA PRO A 162 -1.01 15.01 -10.51
C PRO A 162 0.43 14.66 -10.13
N GLU A 163 0.70 14.40 -8.85
CA GLU A 163 2.01 13.99 -8.36
C GLU A 163 2.18 12.46 -8.50
N PRO A 164 3.08 11.97 -9.37
CA PRO A 164 3.21 10.54 -9.66
C PRO A 164 3.46 9.67 -8.42
N HIS A 165 4.25 10.15 -7.45
CA HIS A 165 4.53 9.41 -6.23
C HIS A 165 3.30 9.24 -5.33
N VAL A 166 2.35 10.19 -5.36
CA VAL A 166 1.08 10.06 -4.63
C VAL A 166 0.19 9.05 -5.33
N ALA A 167 0.07 9.16 -6.66
CA ALA A 167 -0.70 8.22 -7.47
C ALA A 167 -0.18 6.78 -7.31
N LEU A 168 1.14 6.60 -7.33
CA LEU A 168 1.81 5.33 -7.10
C LEU A 168 1.38 4.69 -5.77
N GLN A 169 1.45 5.42 -4.66
CA GLN A 169 1.07 4.90 -3.35
C GLN A 169 -0.43 4.60 -3.23
N ALA A 170 -1.27 5.37 -3.92
CA ALA A 170 -2.71 5.10 -3.96
C ALA A 170 -3.05 3.86 -4.79
N VAL A 171 -2.29 3.57 -5.86
CA VAL A 171 -2.34 2.30 -6.61
C VAL A 171 -1.88 1.15 -5.73
N GLU A 172 -0.77 1.32 -5.00
CA GLU A 172 -0.22 0.31 -4.09
C GLU A 172 -1.22 -0.06 -2.97
N PHE A 173 -2.01 0.90 -2.49
CA PHE A 173 -3.10 0.62 -1.57
C PHE A 173 -4.10 -0.41 -2.15
N TRP A 174 -4.49 -0.26 -3.42
CA TRP A 174 -5.40 -1.19 -4.07
C TRP A 174 -4.76 -2.52 -4.43
N SER A 175 -3.45 -2.53 -4.75
CA SER A 175 -2.68 -3.77 -4.88
C SER A 175 -2.72 -4.55 -3.57
N THR A 176 -2.46 -3.88 -2.44
CA THR A 176 -2.52 -4.48 -1.11
C THR A 176 -3.91 -5.02 -0.77
N VAL A 177 -4.99 -4.27 -1.09
CA VAL A 177 -6.36 -4.78 -0.91
C VAL A 177 -6.59 -6.07 -1.69
N CYS A 178 -6.12 -6.12 -2.94
CA CYS A 178 -6.26 -7.31 -3.77
C CYS A 178 -5.46 -8.49 -3.23
N ASP A 179 -4.20 -8.27 -2.81
CA ASP A 179 -3.36 -9.31 -2.22
C ASP A 179 -4.00 -9.92 -0.97
N GLU A 180 -4.48 -9.08 -0.04
CA GLU A 180 -5.19 -9.54 1.16
C GLU A 180 -6.46 -10.36 0.80
N GLU A 181 -7.23 -9.91 -0.20
CA GLU A 181 -8.45 -10.64 -0.62
C GLU A 181 -8.14 -11.94 -1.36
N ILE A 182 -6.99 -12.03 -2.07
CA ILE A 182 -6.49 -13.27 -2.66
C ILE A 182 -6.12 -14.26 -1.54
N GLU A 183 -5.35 -13.83 -0.55
CA GLU A 183 -4.95 -14.67 0.59
C GLU A 183 -6.18 -15.17 1.36
N LEU A 184 -7.16 -14.30 1.65
CA LEU A 184 -8.41 -14.68 2.31
C LEU A 184 -9.24 -15.67 1.48
N SER A 185 -9.21 -15.56 0.16
CA SER A 185 -9.88 -16.50 -0.74
C SER A 185 -9.21 -17.88 -0.71
N LEU A 186 -7.88 -17.93 -0.64
CA LEU A 186 -7.12 -19.17 -0.49
C LEU A 186 -7.37 -19.83 0.88
N GLU A 187 -7.36 -19.05 1.97
CA GLU A 187 -7.70 -19.53 3.31
C GLU A 187 -9.12 -20.13 3.34
N ALA A 188 -10.08 -19.45 2.71
CA ALA A 188 -11.46 -19.93 2.66
C ALA A 188 -11.60 -21.24 1.84
N ALA A 189 -10.84 -21.37 0.75
CA ALA A 189 -10.83 -22.58 -0.07
C ALA A 189 -10.20 -23.76 0.70
N GLU A 190 -9.11 -23.53 1.41
CA GLU A 190 -8.46 -24.53 2.27
C GLU A 190 -9.38 -24.98 3.41
N ALA A 191 -10.01 -24.04 4.12
CA ALA A 191 -10.97 -24.35 5.20
C ALA A 191 -12.12 -25.24 4.68
N LEU A 192 -12.62 -24.97 3.47
CA LEU A 192 -13.67 -25.75 2.84
C LEU A 192 -13.23 -27.19 2.56
N GLU A 193 -11.98 -27.41 2.14
CA GLU A 193 -11.45 -28.77 1.90
C GLU A 193 -11.39 -29.59 3.21
N PHE A 194 -11.14 -28.95 4.34
CA PHE A 194 -11.12 -29.59 5.66
C PHE A 194 -12.47 -29.60 6.38
N ASN A 195 -13.55 -29.10 5.78
CA ASN A 195 -14.85 -28.87 6.42
C ASN A 195 -14.76 -27.99 7.67
N GLU A 196 -13.92 -26.99 7.66
CA GLU A 196 -13.74 -25.98 8.70
C GLU A 196 -14.31 -24.63 8.25
N GLU A 197 -14.62 -23.74 9.19
CA GLU A 197 -14.97 -22.36 8.88
C GLU A 197 -13.68 -21.53 8.78
N PRO A 198 -13.54 -20.63 7.77
CA PRO A 198 -12.37 -19.78 7.67
C PRO A 198 -12.26 -18.84 8.87
N THR A 199 -11.05 -18.62 9.34
CA THR A 199 -10.78 -17.76 10.51
C THR A 199 -11.02 -16.28 10.18
N HIS A 200 -10.72 -15.89 8.94
CA HIS A 200 -10.87 -14.52 8.45
C HIS A 200 -11.84 -14.50 7.26
N VAL A 201 -12.49 -13.35 7.08
CA VAL A 201 -13.52 -13.17 6.04
C VAL A 201 -13.20 -11.97 5.19
N SER A 202 -13.25 -12.15 3.86
CA SER A 202 -13.15 -11.05 2.91
C SER A 202 -14.38 -10.15 2.97
N TYR A 203 -14.16 -8.83 2.90
CA TYR A 203 -15.22 -7.83 2.73
C TYR A 203 -15.48 -7.49 1.26
N HIS A 204 -14.75 -8.08 0.32
CA HIS A 204 -14.87 -7.89 -1.12
C HIS A 204 -14.73 -6.42 -1.56
N PHE A 205 -13.81 -5.69 -0.96
CA PHE A 205 -13.57 -4.28 -1.30
C PHE A 205 -13.19 -4.10 -2.76
N ALA A 206 -12.33 -4.96 -3.30
CA ALA A 206 -11.92 -4.93 -4.69
C ALA A 206 -13.10 -5.10 -5.64
N GLN A 207 -14.00 -6.05 -5.37
CA GLN A 207 -15.21 -6.27 -6.16
C GLN A 207 -16.17 -5.06 -6.11
N ILE A 208 -16.33 -4.46 -4.93
CA ILE A 208 -17.19 -3.26 -4.74
C ILE A 208 -16.59 -2.06 -5.48
N ALA A 209 -15.26 -1.90 -5.42
CA ALA A 209 -14.54 -0.78 -6.00
C ALA A 209 -14.31 -0.91 -7.51
N LEU A 210 -14.45 -2.11 -8.06
CA LEU A 210 -14.14 -2.43 -9.46
C LEU A 210 -14.62 -1.38 -10.47
N PRO A 211 -15.88 -0.90 -10.46
CA PRO A 211 -16.34 0.06 -11.46
C PRO A 211 -15.62 1.41 -11.44
N GLU A 212 -15.04 1.78 -10.28
CA GLU A 212 -14.38 3.06 -10.09
C GLU A 212 -12.86 2.96 -10.30
N ILE A 213 -12.22 1.88 -9.81
CA ILE A 213 -10.76 1.75 -9.85
C ILE A 213 -10.24 1.20 -11.18
N ALA A 214 -10.95 0.25 -11.81
CA ALA A 214 -10.48 -0.34 -13.06
C ALA A 214 -10.32 0.68 -14.20
N PRO A 215 -11.27 1.62 -14.45
CA PRO A 215 -11.06 2.66 -15.44
C PRO A 215 -9.86 3.57 -15.13
N VAL A 216 -9.60 3.88 -13.84
CA VAL A 216 -8.45 4.69 -13.45
C VAL A 216 -7.15 3.94 -13.69
N LEU A 217 -7.07 2.67 -13.32
CA LEU A 217 -5.89 1.84 -13.59
C LEU A 217 -5.58 1.77 -15.09
N MET A 218 -6.61 1.53 -15.92
CA MET A 218 -6.46 1.49 -17.37
C MET A 218 -6.01 2.84 -17.95
N GLU A 219 -6.48 3.96 -17.39
CA GLU A 219 -6.01 5.30 -17.78
C GLU A 219 -4.55 5.53 -17.40
N LEU A 220 -4.13 5.10 -16.20
CA LEU A 220 -2.74 5.18 -15.74
C LEU A 220 -1.78 4.35 -16.61
N LEU A 221 -2.23 3.26 -17.22
CA LEU A 221 -1.42 2.53 -18.21
C LEU A 221 -1.01 3.38 -19.40
N THR A 222 -1.74 4.45 -19.71
CA THR A 222 -1.41 5.36 -20.82
C THR A 222 -0.41 6.45 -20.42
N VAL A 223 -0.09 6.57 -19.13
CA VAL A 223 0.84 7.58 -18.61
C VAL A 223 2.25 7.00 -18.62
N GLN A 224 2.89 7.02 -19.77
CA GLN A 224 4.26 6.52 -19.95
C GLN A 224 5.18 7.67 -20.37
N ASP A 225 6.39 7.71 -19.81
CA ASP A 225 7.44 8.66 -20.18
C ASP A 225 8.44 7.98 -21.12
N GLU A 226 8.75 8.61 -22.25
CA GLU A 226 9.74 8.10 -23.22
C GLU A 226 11.17 8.12 -22.67
N ASP A 227 11.43 8.99 -21.71
CA ASP A 227 12.75 9.20 -21.11
C ASP A 227 12.92 8.43 -19.78
N SER A 228 11.89 7.70 -19.32
CA SER A 228 12.01 6.90 -18.08
C SER A 228 12.94 5.72 -18.28
N ASP A 229 13.75 5.44 -17.25
CA ASP A 229 14.59 4.26 -17.22
C ASP A 229 13.68 3.00 -17.21
N GLU A 230 13.99 2.02 -18.06
CA GLU A 230 13.20 0.78 -18.14
C GLU A 230 13.14 0.05 -16.79
N ASP A 231 14.13 0.22 -15.94
CA ASP A 231 14.21 -0.37 -14.61
C ASP A 231 13.48 0.46 -13.52
N GLU A 232 13.04 1.68 -13.81
CA GLU A 232 12.34 2.51 -12.84
C GLU A 232 10.89 2.04 -12.62
N TRP A 233 10.51 1.87 -11.34
CA TRP A 233 9.13 1.53 -10.96
C TRP A 233 8.26 2.78 -11.03
N ASP A 234 7.42 2.86 -12.04
CA ASP A 234 6.54 3.98 -12.32
C ASP A 234 5.05 3.66 -12.08
N THR A 235 4.21 4.68 -12.24
CA THR A 235 2.77 4.57 -12.03
C THR A 235 2.09 3.62 -13.04
N SER A 236 2.61 3.54 -14.27
CA SER A 236 2.05 2.68 -15.32
C SER A 236 2.32 1.20 -15.01
N LYS A 237 3.55 0.86 -14.60
CA LYS A 237 3.94 -0.49 -14.17
C LYS A 237 3.16 -0.93 -12.95
N ALA A 238 3.01 -0.05 -11.96
CA ALA A 238 2.19 -0.30 -10.77
C ALA A 238 0.71 -0.53 -11.14
N ALA A 239 0.16 0.28 -12.05
CA ALA A 239 -1.22 0.10 -12.51
C ALA A 239 -1.43 -1.24 -13.23
N GLY A 240 -0.47 -1.70 -14.04
CA GLY A 240 -0.50 -3.00 -14.70
C GLY A 240 -0.51 -4.15 -13.70
N THR A 241 0.36 -4.09 -12.68
CA THR A 241 0.42 -5.06 -11.59
C THR A 241 -0.89 -5.08 -10.79
N CYS A 242 -1.37 -3.92 -10.38
CA CYS A 242 -2.63 -3.80 -9.64
C CYS A 242 -3.83 -4.33 -10.45
N LEU A 243 -3.86 -4.06 -11.76
CA LEU A 243 -4.91 -4.57 -12.65
C LEU A 243 -4.89 -6.10 -12.75
N GLY A 244 -3.70 -6.72 -12.75
CA GLY A 244 -3.53 -8.16 -12.71
C GLY A 244 -4.05 -8.78 -11.41
N LEU A 245 -3.70 -8.20 -10.26
CA LEU A 245 -4.21 -8.62 -8.95
C LEU A 245 -5.73 -8.42 -8.86
N LEU A 246 -6.23 -7.28 -9.33
CA LEU A 246 -7.66 -7.00 -9.37
C LEU A 246 -8.41 -8.05 -10.22
N ALA A 247 -7.87 -8.42 -11.38
CA ALA A 247 -8.45 -9.45 -12.23
C ALA A 247 -8.54 -10.81 -11.52
N GLN A 248 -7.51 -11.20 -10.76
CA GLN A 248 -7.52 -12.43 -9.97
C GLN A 248 -8.62 -12.43 -8.91
N VAL A 249 -8.84 -11.29 -8.24
CA VAL A 249 -9.90 -11.18 -7.21
C VAL A 249 -11.30 -11.21 -7.80
N VAL A 250 -11.51 -10.46 -8.90
CA VAL A 250 -12.88 -10.25 -9.44
C VAL A 250 -13.27 -11.21 -10.56
N GLY A 251 -12.32 -12.00 -11.07
CA GLY A 251 -12.55 -13.01 -12.09
C GLY A 251 -13.17 -12.41 -13.37
N ASP A 252 -14.21 -13.05 -13.87
CA ASP A 252 -14.89 -12.69 -15.13
C ASP A 252 -15.40 -11.24 -15.16
N HIS A 253 -15.63 -10.61 -14.00
CA HIS A 253 -16.20 -9.26 -13.93
C HIS A 253 -15.30 -8.17 -14.53
N ILE A 254 -13.97 -8.40 -14.57
CA ILE A 254 -13.03 -7.45 -15.17
C ILE A 254 -13.23 -7.29 -16.67
N VAL A 255 -13.70 -8.35 -17.35
CA VAL A 255 -13.79 -8.43 -18.81
C VAL A 255 -14.71 -7.36 -19.39
N ALA A 256 -15.84 -7.10 -18.71
CA ALA A 256 -16.81 -6.08 -19.15
C ALA A 256 -16.23 -4.66 -19.19
N LEU A 257 -15.21 -4.37 -18.40
CA LEU A 257 -14.52 -3.07 -18.36
C LEU A 257 -13.27 -3.06 -19.24
N ALA A 258 -12.50 -4.14 -19.24
CA ALA A 258 -11.24 -4.23 -19.97
C ALA A 258 -11.44 -4.31 -21.50
N VAL A 259 -12.39 -5.12 -22.00
CA VAL A 259 -12.59 -5.33 -23.44
C VAL A 259 -12.88 -4.01 -24.17
N PRO A 260 -13.83 -3.14 -23.73
CA PRO A 260 -14.06 -1.87 -24.41
C PRO A 260 -12.83 -0.96 -24.42
N PHE A 261 -12.03 -0.94 -23.35
CA PHE A 261 -10.78 -0.20 -23.31
C PHE A 261 -9.76 -0.69 -24.32
N ILE A 262 -9.57 -2.03 -24.39
CA ILE A 262 -8.63 -2.69 -25.30
C ILE A 262 -9.03 -2.40 -26.75
N GLU A 263 -10.29 -2.66 -27.12
CA GLU A 263 -10.81 -2.43 -28.49
C GLU A 263 -10.70 -0.98 -28.92
N GLY A 264 -10.95 -0.05 -28.00
CA GLY A 264 -10.89 1.39 -28.24
C GLY A 264 -9.45 1.91 -28.43
N ASN A 265 -8.44 1.24 -27.91
CA ASN A 265 -7.07 1.75 -27.86
C ASN A 265 -6.05 0.95 -28.67
N VAL A 266 -6.26 -0.35 -28.96
CA VAL A 266 -5.27 -1.20 -29.65
C VAL A 266 -4.90 -0.71 -31.06
N LYS A 267 -5.75 0.08 -31.72
CA LYS A 267 -5.52 0.70 -33.04
C LYS A 267 -5.37 2.22 -32.97
N SER A 268 -5.09 2.77 -31.78
CA SER A 268 -4.89 4.21 -31.60
C SER A 268 -3.70 4.75 -32.42
N PRO A 269 -3.73 5.97 -32.95
CA PRO A 269 -2.55 6.61 -33.53
C PRO A 269 -1.44 6.85 -32.49
N ASP A 270 -1.78 7.00 -31.22
CA ASP A 270 -0.85 7.17 -30.11
C ASP A 270 -0.34 5.80 -29.65
N TRP A 271 0.98 5.62 -29.67
CA TRP A 271 1.62 4.38 -29.27
C TRP A 271 1.39 4.05 -27.78
N ARG A 272 1.30 5.06 -26.90
CA ARG A 272 1.06 4.84 -25.47
C ARG A 272 -0.29 4.16 -25.22
N ARG A 273 -1.29 4.53 -26.02
CA ARG A 273 -2.62 3.92 -25.93
C ARG A 273 -2.63 2.49 -26.50
N ARG A 274 -1.86 2.23 -27.58
CA ARG A 274 -1.74 0.86 -28.10
C ARG A 274 -1.03 -0.05 -27.13
N ASP A 275 0.04 0.46 -26.52
CA ASP A 275 0.79 -0.22 -25.48
C ASP A 275 -0.07 -0.53 -24.26
N ALA A 276 -0.77 0.47 -23.73
CA ALA A 276 -1.71 0.32 -22.62
C ALA A 276 -2.81 -0.72 -22.89
N ALA A 277 -3.31 -0.81 -24.12
CA ALA A 277 -4.29 -1.81 -24.49
C ALA A 277 -3.72 -3.25 -24.42
N LEU A 278 -2.49 -3.44 -24.86
CA LEU A 278 -1.80 -4.72 -24.78
C LEU A 278 -1.42 -5.08 -23.35
N MET A 279 -0.91 -4.10 -22.59
CA MET A 279 -0.61 -4.27 -21.17
C MET A 279 -1.87 -4.65 -20.38
N CYS A 280 -2.99 -3.95 -20.61
CA CYS A 280 -4.29 -4.28 -20.02
C CYS A 280 -4.72 -5.72 -20.35
N PHE A 281 -4.60 -6.13 -21.63
CA PHE A 281 -4.97 -7.47 -22.05
C PHE A 281 -4.10 -8.55 -21.36
N GLY A 282 -2.78 -8.38 -21.37
CA GLY A 282 -1.86 -9.30 -20.69
C GLY A 282 -2.09 -9.37 -19.18
N SER A 283 -2.37 -8.23 -18.51
CA SER A 283 -2.59 -8.18 -17.07
C SER A 283 -3.82 -8.95 -16.60
N ILE A 284 -4.90 -9.01 -17.41
CA ILE A 284 -6.14 -9.69 -17.00
C ILE A 284 -6.15 -11.20 -17.26
N MET A 285 -5.06 -11.79 -17.78
CA MET A 285 -5.04 -13.19 -18.19
C MET A 285 -5.15 -14.19 -17.04
N ASP A 286 -4.82 -13.82 -15.80
CA ASP A 286 -4.86 -14.73 -14.65
C ASP A 286 -6.19 -14.69 -13.87
N GLY A 287 -7.14 -13.86 -14.27
CA GLY A 287 -8.39 -13.64 -13.52
C GLY A 287 -9.58 -14.48 -14.01
N PRO A 288 -10.02 -14.30 -15.26
CA PRO A 288 -11.24 -14.91 -15.77
C PRO A 288 -11.14 -16.43 -15.94
N GLU A 289 -12.30 -17.10 -15.98
CA GLU A 289 -12.36 -18.54 -16.22
C GLU A 289 -11.75 -18.93 -17.59
N SER A 290 -11.08 -20.08 -17.65
CA SER A 290 -10.36 -20.58 -18.82
C SER A 290 -11.22 -20.62 -20.10
N LYS A 291 -12.53 -20.88 -19.99
CA LYS A 291 -13.44 -20.90 -21.13
C LYS A 291 -13.64 -19.51 -21.74
N LEU A 292 -13.79 -18.49 -20.88
CA LEU A 292 -13.92 -17.10 -21.31
C LEU A 292 -12.61 -16.59 -21.90
N LEU A 293 -11.49 -16.87 -21.23
CA LEU A 293 -10.14 -16.55 -21.71
C LEU A 293 -9.85 -17.16 -23.08
N THR A 294 -10.15 -18.44 -23.30
CA THR A 294 -9.97 -19.08 -24.61
C THR A 294 -10.71 -18.34 -25.71
N THR A 295 -11.91 -17.84 -25.42
CA THR A 295 -12.68 -17.07 -26.39
C THR A 295 -12.05 -15.71 -26.68
N LEU A 296 -11.64 -14.99 -25.62
CA LEU A 296 -10.99 -13.67 -25.72
C LEU A 296 -9.66 -13.77 -26.47
N VAL A 297 -8.81 -14.74 -26.12
CA VAL A 297 -7.52 -14.98 -26.77
C VAL A 297 -7.72 -15.32 -28.25
N THR A 298 -8.66 -16.21 -28.57
CA THR A 298 -8.92 -16.59 -29.96
C THR A 298 -9.33 -15.39 -30.82
N GLN A 299 -10.12 -14.49 -30.27
CA GLN A 299 -10.57 -13.28 -30.97
C GLN A 299 -9.48 -12.21 -31.08
N ALA A 300 -8.68 -12.02 -30.03
CA ALA A 300 -7.65 -10.99 -29.95
C ALA A 300 -6.35 -11.36 -30.69
N LEU A 301 -6.00 -12.67 -30.76
CA LEU A 301 -4.72 -13.15 -31.25
C LEU A 301 -4.30 -12.59 -32.62
N PRO A 302 -5.17 -12.51 -33.64
CA PRO A 302 -4.77 -11.93 -34.92
C PRO A 302 -4.31 -10.48 -34.80
N THR A 303 -5.04 -9.67 -34.02
CA THR A 303 -4.71 -8.25 -33.79
C THR A 303 -3.42 -8.12 -32.97
N VAL A 304 -3.24 -8.93 -31.94
CA VAL A 304 -2.02 -8.93 -31.10
C VAL A 304 -0.80 -9.34 -31.94
N LEU A 305 -0.92 -10.31 -32.86
CA LEU A 305 0.18 -10.68 -33.77
C LEU A 305 0.54 -9.54 -34.75
N GLU A 306 -0.43 -8.73 -35.18
CA GLU A 306 -0.16 -7.56 -36.01
C GLU A 306 0.71 -6.54 -35.27
N THR A 307 0.54 -6.34 -33.96
CA THR A 307 1.29 -5.37 -33.16
C THR A 307 2.77 -5.75 -32.94
N LEU A 308 3.20 -6.99 -33.25
CA LEU A 308 4.62 -7.33 -33.35
C LEU A 308 5.38 -6.51 -34.42
N HIS A 309 4.66 -5.94 -35.37
CA HIS A 309 5.19 -5.12 -36.45
C HIS A 309 4.96 -3.61 -36.20
N ASP A 310 4.54 -3.23 -34.99
CA ASP A 310 4.31 -1.82 -34.62
C ASP A 310 5.57 -0.98 -34.82
N PRO A 311 5.46 0.27 -35.27
CA PRO A 311 6.60 1.18 -35.35
C PRO A 311 7.27 1.47 -34.00
N SER A 312 6.52 1.44 -32.87
CA SER A 312 7.04 1.66 -31.53
C SER A 312 7.74 0.40 -30.98
N PRO A 313 8.98 0.48 -30.50
CA PRO A 313 9.65 -0.62 -29.81
C PRO A 313 8.90 -1.05 -28.54
N ALA A 314 8.41 -0.11 -27.74
CA ALA A 314 7.65 -0.38 -26.50
C ALA A 314 6.42 -1.26 -26.80
N VAL A 315 5.64 -0.92 -27.82
CA VAL A 315 4.47 -1.72 -28.22
C VAL A 315 4.86 -3.15 -28.62
N LYS A 316 6.01 -3.34 -29.30
CA LYS A 316 6.49 -4.68 -29.66
C LYS A 316 6.88 -5.49 -28.44
N ASP A 317 7.54 -4.84 -27.48
CA ASP A 317 7.98 -5.50 -26.24
C ASP A 317 6.76 -5.93 -25.41
N THR A 318 5.84 -5.01 -25.17
CA THR A 318 4.56 -5.33 -24.50
C THR A 318 3.75 -6.39 -25.25
N THR A 319 3.79 -6.38 -26.58
CA THR A 319 3.16 -7.45 -27.40
C THR A 319 3.78 -8.81 -27.11
N ALA A 320 5.11 -8.88 -27.08
CA ALA A 320 5.83 -10.14 -26.81
C ALA A 320 5.53 -10.65 -25.40
N TRP A 321 5.52 -9.75 -24.41
CA TRP A 321 5.10 -10.05 -23.04
C TRP A 321 3.65 -10.57 -22.98
N THR A 322 2.72 -9.87 -23.63
CA THR A 322 1.29 -10.26 -23.69
C THR A 322 1.10 -11.64 -24.32
N LEU A 323 1.83 -11.95 -25.41
CA LEU A 323 1.80 -13.28 -26.04
C LEU A 323 2.32 -14.39 -25.12
N GLY A 324 3.31 -14.06 -24.27
CA GLY A 324 3.81 -14.99 -23.26
C GLY A 324 2.82 -15.28 -22.13
N ARG A 325 1.83 -14.40 -21.94
CA ARG A 325 0.75 -14.54 -20.95
C ARG A 325 -0.48 -15.31 -21.50
N MET A 326 -0.68 -15.35 -22.82
CA MET A 326 -1.76 -16.09 -23.49
C MET A 326 -1.52 -17.60 -23.50
#